data_d5ce2055ae887a4458a8221ba75d49bc
#
_entry.id   d5ce2055ae887a4458a8221ba75d49bc
#
_cell.length_a   1.000
_cell.length_b   1.000
_cell.length_c   1.000
_cell.angle_alpha   90.00
_cell.angle_beta   90.00
_cell.angle_gamma   90.00
#
_symmetry.space_group_name_H-M   'P 1'
#
loop_
_entity.id
_entity.type
_entity.pdbx_description
1 polymer ?
#
loop_
_entity_poly.entity_id
_entity_poly.type
_entity_poly.pdbx_seq_one_letter_code
_entity_poly.pdbx_strand_id
1 'polypeptide(L)'
;MQRLRSLLVGVGSFVLGVLFLSIAGTSAQQAPQYPLDDKLAREPAPWTVPGKWGKRGNWGRWGEQDKRGMLNAITPEMIVKAAGLVKTGKAYALGEELHDDVARVVRPARFGVQVIQELDGYDRVAATTGKFDPQRYQGAASFTVMHNHTGSHLDTFAHIYRENSLFNNMPPPKPAGTVHGDAASVKFMVGRGVLLDVARYKKTDPLPGDYWITLEDLQNTAKSQNVEIRKGDILLVRTGWRKTWDEPDASGRLDAAHTKWHQPQPGVGPDSLKFFNDMDIVAVGSDNAALEWGFPPDPKYQRKAFGYLALPIHTDFL
;
A
#
# COMPACT_ATOMS: atom_id res chain seq x y z
N MET A 1 72.19 17.75 -47.18
CA MET A 1 72.94 16.88 -46.26
C MET A 1 72.34 17.13 -44.88
N GLN A 2 71.45 16.24 -44.36
CA GLN A 2 71.36 15.93 -42.99
C GLN A 2 70.20 14.89 -42.77
N ARG A 3 70.50 13.93 -42.02
CA ARG A 3 69.87 12.63 -41.93
C ARG A 3 68.52 12.67 -41.14
N LEU A 4 67.47 12.09 -41.68
CA LEU A 4 66.29 11.68 -40.95
C LEU A 4 66.67 10.59 -39.95
N ARG A 5 66.35 10.76 -38.70
CA ARG A 5 66.27 9.70 -37.73
C ARG A 5 64.79 9.37 -37.49
N SER A 6 64.38 8.20 -37.90
CA SER A 6 63.08 7.60 -37.62
C SER A 6 62.97 7.20 -36.12
N LEU A 7 61.99 7.73 -35.45
CA LEU A 7 61.58 7.30 -34.11
C LEU A 7 60.46 6.26 -34.27
N LEU A 8 60.80 5.03 -34.00
CA LEU A 8 59.80 3.95 -33.84
C LEU A 8 59.10 4.15 -32.50
N VAL A 9 57.80 4.51 -32.52
CA VAL A 9 56.92 4.46 -31.36
C VAL A 9 56.32 3.08 -31.29
N GLY A 10 56.74 2.31 -30.29
CA GLY A 10 56.18 1.02 -30.00
C GLY A 10 54.74 1.14 -29.50
N VAL A 11 53.82 0.49 -30.17
CA VAL A 11 52.44 0.30 -29.71
C VAL A 11 52.45 -0.76 -28.63
N GLY A 12 52.41 -0.31 -27.39
CA GLY A 12 52.18 -1.22 -26.25
C GLY A 12 50.73 -1.64 -26.22
N SER A 13 50.49 -2.91 -26.52
CA SER A 13 49.18 -3.53 -26.31
C SER A 13 48.85 -3.58 -24.82
N PHE A 14 47.94 -2.72 -24.36
CA PHE A 14 47.31 -2.86 -23.05
C PHE A 14 46.29 -3.99 -23.14
N VAL A 15 46.64 -5.17 -22.64
CA VAL A 15 45.65 -6.23 -22.35
C VAL A 15 44.94 -5.79 -21.10
N LEU A 16 43.69 -5.29 -21.23
CA LEU A 16 42.78 -5.10 -20.10
C LEU A 16 42.35 -6.48 -19.62
N GLY A 17 43.04 -6.97 -18.60
CA GLY A 17 42.56 -8.15 -17.85
C GLY A 17 41.28 -7.79 -17.12
N VAL A 18 40.14 -8.23 -17.66
CA VAL A 18 38.86 -8.21 -16.93
C VAL A 18 38.95 -9.27 -15.86
N LEU A 19 39.22 -8.84 -14.64
CA LEU A 19 39.15 -9.66 -13.48
C LEU A 19 37.65 -9.98 -13.22
N PHE A 20 37.20 -11.15 -13.68
CA PHE A 20 35.92 -11.68 -13.19
C PHE A 20 36.09 -12.04 -11.71
N LEU A 21 35.71 -11.11 -10.83
CA LEU A 21 35.41 -11.50 -9.47
C LEU A 21 34.17 -12.40 -9.54
N SER A 22 34.39 -13.69 -9.44
CA SER A 22 33.32 -14.61 -9.08
C SER A 22 32.87 -14.23 -7.67
N ILE A 23 31.84 -13.41 -7.59
CA ILE A 23 31.07 -13.28 -6.37
C ILE A 23 30.51 -14.68 -6.15
N ALA A 24 31.15 -15.45 -5.26
CA ALA A 24 30.57 -16.66 -4.74
C ALA A 24 29.15 -16.30 -4.31
N GLY A 25 28.17 -16.85 -5.03
CA GLY A 25 26.79 -16.63 -4.73
C GLY A 25 26.55 -16.95 -3.26
N THR A 26 26.27 -15.94 -2.46
CA THR A 26 25.50 -16.16 -1.26
C THR A 26 24.25 -16.87 -1.74
N SER A 27 24.14 -18.15 -1.44
CA SER A 27 22.94 -18.94 -1.70
C SER A 27 21.80 -18.09 -1.14
N ALA A 28 20.98 -17.55 -2.05
CA ALA A 28 19.72 -16.94 -1.64
C ALA A 28 19.07 -18.02 -0.75
N GLN A 29 18.96 -17.73 0.53
CA GLN A 29 18.35 -18.61 1.48
C GLN A 29 16.96 -18.87 0.92
N GLN A 30 16.75 -20.04 0.34
CA GLN A 30 15.45 -20.42 -0.22
C GLN A 30 14.43 -20.15 0.89
N ALA A 31 13.49 -19.28 0.62
CA ALA A 31 12.37 -19.10 1.52
C ALA A 31 11.86 -20.49 1.89
N PRO A 32 11.59 -20.75 3.18
CA PRO A 32 11.18 -22.07 3.61
C PRO A 32 10.04 -22.52 2.72
N GLN A 33 10.26 -23.57 1.93
CA GLN A 33 9.21 -24.23 1.16
C GLN A 33 8.32 -24.93 2.18
N TYR A 34 7.28 -24.25 2.57
CA TYR A 34 6.23 -24.90 3.32
C TYR A 34 5.51 -25.84 2.38
N PRO A 35 5.32 -27.12 2.77
CA PRO A 35 4.55 -28.03 1.96
C PRO A 35 3.17 -27.44 1.76
N LEU A 36 2.85 -27.12 0.51
CA LEU A 36 1.52 -26.69 0.11
C LEU A 36 0.62 -27.93 0.32
N ASP A 37 -0.29 -27.84 1.28
CA ASP A 37 -1.38 -28.79 1.32
C ASP A 37 -2.36 -28.40 0.22
N ASP A 38 -2.23 -29.08 -0.91
CA ASP A 38 -3.04 -28.85 -2.11
C ASP A 38 -4.56 -28.93 -1.86
N LYS A 39 -4.99 -29.59 -0.79
CA LYS A 39 -6.40 -29.64 -0.42
C LYS A 39 -6.89 -28.30 0.12
N LEU A 40 -6.12 -27.66 1.00
CA LEU A 40 -6.50 -26.35 1.57
C LEU A 40 -6.44 -25.24 0.53
N ALA A 41 -5.58 -25.35 -0.48
CA ALA A 41 -5.50 -24.37 -1.57
C ALA A 41 -6.69 -24.44 -2.54
N ARG A 42 -7.47 -25.50 -2.54
CA ARG A 42 -8.58 -25.74 -3.49
C ARG A 42 -9.96 -25.49 -2.88
N GLU A 43 -10.08 -25.47 -1.56
CA GLU A 43 -11.35 -25.13 -0.93
C GLU A 43 -11.54 -23.62 -0.90
N PRO A 44 -12.75 -23.11 -1.26
CA PRO A 44 -13.08 -21.71 -1.04
C PRO A 44 -12.86 -21.38 0.44
N ALA A 45 -12.16 -20.31 0.72
CA ALA A 45 -12.04 -19.86 2.09
C ALA A 45 -13.45 -19.66 2.68
N PRO A 46 -13.69 -20.05 3.95
CA PRO A 46 -15.04 -20.03 4.54
C PRO A 46 -15.69 -18.62 4.59
N TRP A 47 -14.91 -17.57 4.34
CA TRP A 47 -15.35 -16.18 4.26
C TRP A 47 -15.48 -15.66 2.82
N THR A 48 -15.15 -16.45 1.80
CA THR A 48 -15.36 -16.04 0.41
C THR A 48 -16.82 -15.72 0.18
N VAL A 49 -17.12 -14.50 -0.22
CA VAL A 49 -18.48 -14.08 -0.54
C VAL A 49 -18.89 -14.70 -1.87
N PRO A 50 -19.92 -15.57 -1.93
CA PRO A 50 -20.39 -16.11 -3.20
C PRO A 50 -20.80 -14.97 -4.15
N GLY A 51 -20.43 -15.08 -5.41
CA GLY A 51 -20.78 -14.09 -6.41
C GLY A 51 -22.26 -14.08 -6.71
N LYS A 52 -22.94 -12.99 -6.37
CA LYS A 52 -24.32 -12.72 -6.80
C LYS A 52 -24.36 -12.24 -8.25
N TRP A 53 -23.33 -11.55 -8.69
CA TRP A 53 -23.22 -10.87 -9.97
C TRP A 53 -22.31 -11.59 -10.96
N GLY A 54 -21.49 -12.50 -10.47
CA GLY A 54 -20.53 -13.25 -11.25
C GLY A 54 -19.88 -14.34 -10.42
N LYS A 55 -18.61 -14.61 -10.68
CA LYS A 55 -17.86 -15.68 -10.01
C LYS A 55 -17.58 -15.37 -8.54
N ARG A 56 -17.42 -14.09 -8.18
CA ARG A 56 -17.07 -13.62 -6.84
C ARG A 56 -17.71 -12.28 -6.54
N GLY A 57 -18.21 -12.09 -5.35
CA GLY A 57 -18.66 -10.81 -4.81
C GLY A 57 -19.40 -9.93 -5.84
N ASN A 58 -18.79 -8.81 -6.17
CA ASN A 58 -19.35 -7.82 -7.09
C ASN A 58 -18.89 -7.96 -8.56
N TRP A 59 -18.19 -9.04 -8.90
CA TRP A 59 -17.75 -9.26 -10.28
C TRP A 59 -18.95 -9.30 -11.24
N GLY A 60 -18.87 -8.50 -12.31
CA GLY A 60 -19.93 -8.37 -13.31
C GLY A 60 -21.08 -7.45 -12.91
N ARG A 61 -21.14 -6.95 -11.68
CA ARG A 61 -22.23 -6.10 -11.18
C ARG A 61 -22.45 -4.84 -12.05
N TRP A 62 -21.36 -4.26 -12.55
CA TRP A 62 -21.38 -3.07 -13.42
C TRP A 62 -20.84 -3.36 -14.81
N GLY A 63 -20.90 -4.62 -15.23
CA GLY A 63 -20.39 -5.09 -16.50
C GLY A 63 -18.96 -5.62 -16.42
N GLU A 64 -18.59 -6.50 -17.36
CA GLU A 64 -17.30 -7.18 -17.38
C GLU A 64 -16.10 -6.25 -17.58
N GLN A 65 -16.34 -5.07 -18.17
CA GLN A 65 -15.29 -4.08 -18.43
C GLN A 65 -15.15 -3.04 -17.30
N ASP A 66 -15.94 -3.18 -16.24
CA ASP A 66 -15.84 -2.27 -15.09
C ASP A 66 -14.50 -2.41 -14.39
N LYS A 67 -13.90 -1.25 -14.06
CA LYS A 67 -12.60 -1.10 -13.40
C LYS A 67 -12.69 -0.33 -12.08
N ARG A 68 -13.90 0.04 -11.66
CA ARG A 68 -14.14 0.91 -10.51
C ARG A 68 -14.76 0.18 -9.32
N GLY A 69 -15.35 -1.00 -9.55
CA GLY A 69 -15.98 -1.79 -8.48
C GLY A 69 -16.99 -0.98 -7.66
N MET A 70 -16.88 -1.06 -6.34
CA MET A 70 -17.80 -0.38 -5.42
C MET A 70 -17.83 1.15 -5.53
N LEU A 71 -16.83 1.79 -6.13
CA LEU A 71 -16.90 3.23 -6.43
C LEU A 71 -18.07 3.60 -7.36
N ASN A 72 -18.60 2.66 -8.11
CA ASN A 72 -19.79 2.85 -8.93
C ASN A 72 -21.08 2.94 -8.10
N ALA A 73 -21.06 2.53 -6.85
CA ALA A 73 -22.20 2.68 -5.94
C ALA A 73 -22.36 4.11 -5.41
N ILE A 74 -21.36 4.98 -5.59
CA ILE A 74 -21.44 6.38 -5.20
C ILE A 74 -22.33 7.13 -6.19
N THR A 75 -23.52 7.54 -5.73
CA THR A 75 -24.46 8.31 -6.56
C THR A 75 -24.32 9.82 -6.30
N PRO A 76 -24.75 10.68 -7.23
CA PRO A 76 -24.81 12.13 -7.02
C PRO A 76 -25.57 12.52 -5.73
N GLU A 77 -26.66 11.85 -5.43
CA GLU A 77 -27.47 12.10 -4.23
C GLU A 77 -26.72 11.77 -2.95
N MET A 78 -25.89 10.71 -2.97
CA MET A 78 -25.03 10.36 -1.84
C MET A 78 -23.97 11.43 -1.62
N ILE A 79 -23.39 11.99 -2.67
CA ILE A 79 -22.42 13.09 -2.59
C ILE A 79 -23.07 14.32 -1.99
N VAL A 80 -24.26 14.70 -2.44
CA VAL A 80 -25.01 15.84 -1.89
C VAL A 80 -25.32 15.65 -0.40
N LYS A 81 -25.78 14.44 -0.03
CA LYS A 81 -26.03 14.09 1.38
C LYS A 81 -24.76 14.16 2.22
N ALA A 82 -23.63 13.66 1.68
CA ALA A 82 -22.35 13.69 2.38
C ALA A 82 -21.86 15.13 2.58
N ALA A 83 -21.97 16.01 1.56
CA ALA A 83 -21.65 17.43 1.67
C ALA A 83 -22.47 18.13 2.75
N GLY A 84 -23.73 17.76 2.93
CA GLY A 84 -24.62 18.27 3.99
C GLY A 84 -24.20 17.88 5.42
N LEU A 85 -23.26 16.97 5.59
CA LEU A 85 -22.70 16.59 6.90
C LEU A 85 -21.63 17.58 7.39
N VAL A 86 -21.10 18.41 6.54
CA VAL A 86 -20.12 19.43 6.91
C VAL A 86 -20.82 20.53 7.73
N LYS A 87 -20.45 20.64 9.02
CA LYS A 87 -21.05 21.63 9.96
C LYS A 87 -20.09 22.73 10.34
N THR A 88 -18.82 22.43 10.51
CA THR A 88 -17.82 23.37 11.02
C THR A 88 -16.74 23.71 9.97
N GLY A 89 -16.71 23.02 8.85
CA GLY A 89 -15.67 23.18 7.84
C GLY A 89 -14.28 22.68 8.29
N LYS A 90 -14.19 22.01 9.46
CA LYS A 90 -12.91 21.48 9.93
C LYS A 90 -12.46 20.32 9.04
N ALA A 91 -11.25 20.42 8.53
CA ALA A 91 -10.60 19.37 7.75
C ALA A 91 -9.51 18.68 8.57
N TYR A 92 -9.27 17.40 8.28
CA TYR A 92 -8.22 16.59 8.89
C TYR A 92 -7.37 15.98 7.79
N ALA A 93 -6.07 16.19 7.84
CA ALA A 93 -5.14 15.49 6.98
C ALA A 93 -5.01 14.04 7.49
N LEU A 94 -5.20 13.08 6.58
CA LEU A 94 -5.00 11.66 6.84
C LEU A 94 -3.73 11.14 6.13
N GLY A 95 -3.07 12.02 5.37
CA GLY A 95 -1.82 11.71 4.69
C GLY A 95 -0.64 11.73 5.66
N GLU A 96 0.24 10.75 5.55
CA GLU A 96 1.55 10.76 6.19
C GLU A 96 2.51 11.60 5.36
N GLU A 97 3.36 12.39 6.00
CA GLU A 97 4.41 13.15 5.30
C GLU A 97 5.40 12.19 4.65
N LEU A 98 5.75 12.46 3.39
CA LEU A 98 6.68 11.63 2.63
C LEU A 98 8.11 12.11 2.89
N HIS A 99 8.90 11.30 3.55
CA HIS A 99 10.32 11.51 3.80
C HIS A 99 11.10 10.18 3.69
N ASP A 100 12.42 10.22 3.77
CA ASP A 100 13.28 9.06 3.51
C ASP A 100 12.94 7.84 4.36
N ASP A 101 12.57 8.02 5.61
CA ASP A 101 12.34 6.91 6.53
C ASP A 101 10.95 6.29 6.42
N VAL A 102 9.96 7.02 5.88
CA VAL A 102 8.56 6.57 5.84
C VAL A 102 8.38 5.21 5.14
N ALA A 103 9.10 4.99 4.04
CA ALA A 103 9.05 3.72 3.33
C ALA A 103 9.69 2.57 4.11
N ARG A 104 10.75 2.87 4.85
CA ARG A 104 11.49 1.90 5.69
C ARG A 104 10.71 1.51 6.92
N VAL A 105 9.98 2.45 7.51
CA VAL A 105 9.10 2.14 8.64
C VAL A 105 7.98 1.19 8.23
N VAL A 106 7.38 1.37 7.03
CA VAL A 106 6.39 0.41 6.54
C VAL A 106 7.03 -0.96 6.26
N ARG A 107 8.23 -0.98 5.67
CA ARG A 107 8.99 -2.21 5.41
C ARG A 107 10.50 -1.90 5.40
N PRO A 108 11.30 -2.45 6.33
CA PRO A 108 12.72 -2.13 6.43
C PRO A 108 13.53 -2.38 5.15
N ALA A 109 13.13 -3.35 4.33
CA ALA A 109 13.80 -3.66 3.07
C ALA A 109 13.46 -2.71 1.91
N ARG A 110 12.55 -1.76 2.09
CA ARG A 110 12.22 -0.77 1.08
C ARG A 110 13.26 0.35 1.10
N PHE A 111 13.60 0.87 -0.10
CA PHE A 111 14.36 2.11 -0.16
C PHE A 111 13.48 3.30 0.24
N GLY A 112 14.10 4.34 0.80
CA GLY A 112 13.41 5.57 1.20
C GLY A 112 12.84 6.35 0.02
N VAL A 113 12.05 7.36 0.31
CA VAL A 113 11.60 8.34 -0.68
C VAL A 113 12.82 9.12 -1.16
N GLN A 114 13.06 9.14 -2.46
CA GLN A 114 14.16 9.87 -3.06
C GLN A 114 13.62 11.03 -3.89
N VAL A 115 14.04 12.23 -3.55
CA VAL A 115 13.77 13.44 -4.35
C VAL A 115 15.03 13.79 -5.10
N ILE A 116 14.96 13.72 -6.42
CA ILE A 116 16.09 13.99 -7.30
C ILE A 116 15.84 15.35 -7.97
N GLN A 117 16.68 16.31 -7.63
CA GLN A 117 16.61 17.65 -8.20
C GLN A 117 17.10 17.61 -9.65
N GLU A 118 16.23 17.96 -10.59
CA GLU A 118 16.55 18.06 -12.01
C GLU A 118 17.18 19.43 -12.33
N LEU A 119 16.54 20.49 -11.82
CA LEU A 119 16.98 21.87 -11.97
C LEU A 119 16.81 22.63 -10.67
N ASP A 120 17.79 23.43 -10.31
CA ASP A 120 17.62 24.47 -9.29
C ASP A 120 17.50 25.85 -9.96
N GLY A 121 17.24 26.89 -9.14
CA GLY A 121 17.07 28.23 -9.63
C GLY A 121 18.34 28.81 -10.27
N TYR A 122 19.50 28.38 -9.82
CA TYR A 122 20.80 28.82 -10.35
C TYR A 122 21.04 28.22 -11.73
N ASP A 123 20.88 26.93 -11.90
CA ASP A 123 21.07 26.21 -13.16
C ASP A 123 20.23 26.81 -14.29
N ARG A 124 18.96 27.10 -13.99
CA ARG A 124 18.05 27.65 -15.00
C ARG A 124 18.47 29.02 -15.50
N VAL A 125 18.88 29.89 -14.59
CA VAL A 125 19.34 31.22 -14.96
C VAL A 125 20.66 31.16 -15.68
N ALA A 126 21.61 30.37 -15.19
CA ALA A 126 22.93 30.18 -15.83
C ALA A 126 22.81 29.58 -17.22
N ALA A 127 21.94 28.58 -17.43
CA ALA A 127 21.71 27.94 -18.72
C ALA A 127 21.16 28.89 -19.79
N THR A 128 20.35 29.87 -19.39
CA THR A 128 19.73 30.81 -20.35
C THR A 128 20.52 32.07 -20.61
N THR A 129 21.36 32.49 -19.69
CA THR A 129 22.04 33.81 -19.76
C THR A 129 23.56 33.73 -19.64
N GLY A 130 24.08 32.57 -19.24
CA GLY A 130 25.51 32.39 -18.92
C GLY A 130 25.97 33.13 -17.66
N LYS A 131 25.06 33.83 -16.96
CA LYS A 131 25.36 34.57 -15.74
C LYS A 131 24.17 34.48 -14.79
N PHE A 132 24.44 34.34 -13.50
CA PHE A 132 23.43 34.41 -12.46
C PHE A 132 22.95 35.86 -12.29
N ASP A 133 21.63 36.06 -12.38
CA ASP A 133 20.97 37.31 -12.12
C ASP A 133 19.84 37.08 -11.12
N PRO A 134 19.97 37.52 -9.85
CA PRO A 134 18.98 37.26 -8.80
C PRO A 134 17.65 38.01 -9.00
N GLN A 135 17.59 38.97 -9.93
CA GLN A 135 16.35 39.69 -10.24
C GLN A 135 15.51 38.99 -11.32
N ARG A 136 16.05 37.96 -11.96
CA ARG A 136 15.30 37.16 -12.93
C ARG A 136 14.50 36.06 -12.29
N TYR A 137 13.48 35.61 -13.01
CA TYR A 137 12.70 34.44 -12.62
C TYR A 137 13.60 33.22 -12.42
N GLN A 138 13.45 32.61 -11.25
CA GLN A 138 14.11 31.35 -10.90
C GLN A 138 13.06 30.27 -10.73
N GLY A 139 13.43 29.03 -10.99
CA GLY A 139 12.53 27.88 -10.83
C GLY A 139 13.30 26.61 -10.58
N ALA A 140 12.71 25.72 -9.82
CA ALA A 140 13.26 24.41 -9.52
C ALA A 140 12.32 23.32 -10.06
N ALA A 141 12.88 22.19 -10.45
CA ALA A 141 12.13 21.00 -10.85
C ALA A 141 12.81 19.76 -10.26
N SER A 142 12.00 18.82 -9.83
CA SER A 142 12.47 17.56 -9.26
C SER A 142 11.54 16.43 -9.65
N PHE A 143 12.03 15.19 -9.55
CA PHE A 143 11.18 14.01 -9.60
C PHE A 143 11.37 13.16 -8.34
N THR A 144 10.32 12.44 -7.97
CA THR A 144 10.31 11.60 -6.78
C THR A 144 10.27 10.13 -7.18
N VAL A 145 11.16 9.34 -6.60
CA VAL A 145 11.16 7.88 -6.72
C VAL A 145 10.79 7.29 -5.37
N MET A 146 9.72 6.50 -5.34
CA MET A 146 9.25 5.86 -4.11
C MET A 146 8.50 4.57 -4.40
N HIS A 147 8.35 3.73 -3.39
CA HIS A 147 7.46 2.59 -3.47
C HIS A 147 5.99 3.05 -3.38
N ASN A 148 5.10 2.49 -4.20
CA ASN A 148 3.68 2.91 -4.25
C ASN A 148 2.95 2.79 -2.90
N HIS A 149 3.34 1.84 -2.06
CA HIS A 149 2.79 1.64 -0.72
C HIS A 149 3.63 2.36 0.36
N THR A 150 3.98 3.61 0.12
CA THR A 150 4.73 4.46 1.05
C THR A 150 3.79 5.46 1.70
N GLY A 151 3.77 5.51 3.04
CA GLY A 151 2.86 6.37 3.79
C GLY A 151 1.39 5.99 3.59
N SER A 152 0.51 6.97 3.70
CA SER A 152 -0.92 6.77 3.44
C SER A 152 -1.19 6.59 1.95
N HIS A 153 -1.86 5.54 1.57
CA HIS A 153 -2.15 5.20 0.18
C HIS A 153 -3.50 4.49 0.05
N LEU A 154 -3.94 4.30 -1.17
CA LEU A 154 -5.12 3.53 -1.53
C LEU A 154 -4.71 2.37 -2.42
N ASP A 155 -5.01 1.16 -1.98
CA ASP A 155 -4.83 -0.03 -2.82
C ASP A 155 -5.92 -0.11 -3.88
N THR A 156 -5.51 -0.48 -5.07
CA THR A 156 -6.39 -0.72 -6.21
C THR A 156 -6.44 -2.21 -6.53
N PHE A 157 -7.34 -2.62 -7.42
CA PHE A 157 -7.49 -4.03 -7.82
C PHE A 157 -6.21 -4.67 -8.36
N ALA A 158 -5.21 -3.87 -8.76
CA ALA A 158 -3.94 -4.36 -9.26
C ALA A 158 -2.94 -4.75 -8.15
N HIS A 159 -3.24 -4.46 -6.86
CA HIS A 159 -2.29 -4.68 -5.78
C HIS A 159 -2.22 -6.14 -5.33
N ILE A 160 -3.33 -6.71 -4.88
CA ILE A 160 -3.42 -8.09 -4.40
C ILE A 160 -4.49 -8.83 -5.20
N TYR A 161 -4.14 -10.01 -5.66
CA TYR A 161 -5.04 -10.83 -6.47
C TYR A 161 -4.71 -12.32 -6.28
N ARG A 162 -5.63 -13.18 -6.68
CA ARG A 162 -5.44 -14.64 -6.67
C ARG A 162 -5.86 -15.27 -7.97
N GLU A 163 -5.45 -16.54 -8.18
CA GLU A 163 -5.79 -17.29 -9.39
C GLU A 163 -5.34 -16.57 -10.68
N ASN A 164 -4.27 -15.77 -10.58
CA ASN A 164 -3.71 -14.99 -11.69
C ASN A 164 -4.76 -14.08 -12.36
N SER A 165 -5.68 -13.50 -11.59
CA SER A 165 -6.79 -12.72 -12.08
C SER A 165 -7.11 -11.56 -11.14
N LEU A 166 -7.27 -10.36 -11.71
CA LEU A 166 -7.80 -9.19 -11.03
C LEU A 166 -9.33 -9.20 -11.02
N PHE A 167 -9.92 -8.18 -10.39
CA PHE A 167 -11.35 -7.91 -10.45
C PHE A 167 -11.91 -8.05 -11.88
N ASN A 168 -13.08 -8.63 -12.02
CA ASN A 168 -13.73 -8.93 -13.31
C ASN A 168 -12.88 -9.80 -14.26
N ASN A 169 -12.05 -10.67 -13.73
CA ASN A 169 -11.20 -11.56 -14.52
C ASN A 169 -10.22 -10.80 -15.45
N MET A 170 -9.86 -9.56 -15.11
CA MET A 170 -8.86 -8.82 -15.85
C MET A 170 -7.46 -9.42 -15.65
N PRO A 171 -6.57 -9.34 -16.65
CA PRO A 171 -5.22 -9.87 -16.52
C PRO A 171 -4.38 -9.12 -15.49
N PRO A 172 -3.49 -9.82 -14.77
CA PRO A 172 -2.63 -9.21 -13.76
C PRO A 172 -1.60 -8.24 -14.36
N PRO A 173 -0.97 -7.41 -13.51
CA PRO A 173 0.10 -6.51 -13.93
C PRO A 173 1.25 -7.26 -14.60
N LYS A 174 1.89 -6.62 -15.57
CA LYS A 174 3.10 -7.09 -16.22
C LYS A 174 4.29 -6.21 -15.83
N PRO A 175 5.54 -6.65 -16.02
CA PRO A 175 6.73 -5.83 -15.73
C PRO A 175 6.72 -4.45 -16.40
N ALA A 176 6.06 -4.32 -17.57
CA ALA A 176 5.91 -3.05 -18.29
C ALA A 176 4.86 -2.09 -17.71
N GLY A 177 4.17 -2.49 -16.64
CA GLY A 177 3.15 -1.68 -15.97
C GLY A 177 1.77 -2.35 -15.93
N THR A 178 0.84 -1.67 -15.30
CA THR A 178 -0.55 -2.10 -15.11
C THR A 178 -1.44 -1.41 -16.12
N VAL A 179 -2.26 -2.18 -16.84
CA VAL A 179 -3.23 -1.66 -17.83
C VAL A 179 -4.66 -1.71 -17.30
N HIS A 180 -4.91 -2.45 -16.23
CA HIS A 180 -6.23 -2.69 -15.65
C HIS A 180 -6.19 -2.56 -14.14
N GLY A 181 -7.29 -2.08 -13.55
CA GLY A 181 -7.43 -1.98 -12.09
C GLY A 181 -6.42 -1.02 -11.44
N ASP A 182 -5.90 -0.05 -12.17
CA ASP A 182 -4.93 0.94 -11.71
C ASP A 182 -5.58 2.13 -11.00
N ALA A 183 -4.77 3.00 -10.40
CA ALA A 183 -5.25 4.18 -9.70
C ALA A 183 -6.02 5.17 -10.58
N ALA A 184 -5.75 5.21 -11.89
CA ALA A 184 -6.47 6.07 -12.83
C ALA A 184 -7.96 5.69 -12.96
N SER A 185 -8.30 4.43 -12.67
CA SER A 185 -9.68 3.95 -12.67
C SER A 185 -10.50 4.52 -11.51
N VAL A 186 -9.88 4.90 -10.40
CA VAL A 186 -10.56 5.45 -9.20
C VAL A 186 -11.22 6.79 -9.50
N LYS A 187 -10.54 7.68 -10.21
CA LYS A 187 -10.95 9.06 -10.55
C LYS A 187 -11.26 9.93 -9.32
N PHE A 188 -12.27 9.57 -8.55
CA PHE A 188 -12.64 10.23 -7.32
C PHE A 188 -13.34 9.25 -6.36
N MET A 189 -13.24 9.55 -5.08
CA MET A 189 -13.97 8.89 -4.01
C MET A 189 -14.50 9.96 -3.06
N VAL A 190 -15.81 10.18 -3.07
CA VAL A 190 -16.49 11.18 -2.25
C VAL A 190 -17.73 10.54 -1.65
N GLY A 191 -17.85 10.58 -0.33
CA GLY A 191 -18.96 9.96 0.35
C GLY A 191 -18.98 10.28 1.84
N ARG A 192 -19.87 9.63 2.57
CA ARG A 192 -19.92 9.70 4.02
C ARG A 192 -18.81 8.83 4.62
N GLY A 193 -17.88 9.46 5.36
CA GLY A 193 -16.88 8.77 6.16
C GLY A 193 -17.43 8.42 7.55
N VAL A 194 -17.17 7.20 8.02
CA VAL A 194 -17.48 6.75 9.38
C VAL A 194 -16.21 6.29 10.06
N LEU A 195 -15.78 7.01 11.10
CA LEU A 195 -14.67 6.58 11.93
C LEU A 195 -15.15 5.62 13.01
N LEU A 196 -14.59 4.42 13.02
CA LEU A 196 -14.80 3.40 14.03
C LEU A 196 -13.55 3.34 14.93
N ASP A 197 -13.55 4.06 16.03
CA ASP A 197 -12.43 4.10 16.98
C ASP A 197 -12.47 2.88 17.92
N VAL A 198 -12.02 1.74 17.42
CA VAL A 198 -12.04 0.46 18.15
C VAL A 198 -11.11 0.52 19.35
N ALA A 199 -9.95 1.16 19.24
CA ALA A 199 -9.02 1.32 20.34
C ALA A 199 -9.68 2.04 21.54
N ARG A 200 -10.39 3.13 21.26
CA ARG A 200 -11.14 3.88 22.28
C ARG A 200 -12.30 3.07 22.87
N TYR A 201 -13.06 2.37 22.02
CA TYR A 201 -14.14 1.50 22.47
C TYR A 201 -13.65 0.41 23.41
N LYS A 202 -12.54 -0.24 23.07
CA LYS A 202 -11.90 -1.27 23.89
C LYS A 202 -11.14 -0.72 25.10
N LYS A 203 -11.02 0.61 25.23
CA LYS A 203 -10.22 1.30 26.27
C LYS A 203 -8.75 0.84 26.30
N THR A 204 -8.22 0.49 25.15
CA THR A 204 -6.83 0.02 24.95
C THR A 204 -6.28 0.68 23.69
N ASP A 205 -5.33 1.61 23.85
CA ASP A 205 -4.83 2.45 22.78
C ASP A 205 -3.30 2.57 22.84
N PRO A 206 -2.54 1.94 21.93
CA PRO A 206 -3.02 1.12 20.81
C PRO A 206 -3.62 -0.23 21.24
N LEU A 207 -4.39 -0.85 20.35
CA LEU A 207 -4.82 -2.25 20.53
C LEU A 207 -3.60 -3.17 20.64
N PRO A 208 -3.70 -4.33 21.32
CA PRO A 208 -2.65 -5.34 21.31
C PRO A 208 -2.27 -5.75 19.88
N GLY A 209 -0.98 -6.04 19.63
CA GLY A 209 -0.47 -6.32 18.29
C GLY A 209 -1.07 -7.53 17.58
N ASP A 210 -1.66 -8.45 18.32
CA ASP A 210 -2.33 -9.64 17.76
C ASP A 210 -3.86 -9.56 17.85
N TYR A 211 -4.41 -8.37 18.08
CA TYR A 211 -5.84 -8.20 18.27
C TYR A 211 -6.61 -8.34 16.96
N TRP A 212 -7.49 -9.35 16.90
CA TRP A 212 -8.42 -9.53 15.80
C TRP A 212 -9.67 -8.68 16.06
N ILE A 213 -9.88 -7.66 15.24
CA ILE A 213 -11.09 -6.84 15.26
C ILE A 213 -12.21 -7.61 14.55
N THR A 214 -13.16 -8.11 15.31
CA THR A 214 -14.31 -8.87 14.79
C THR A 214 -15.37 -7.94 14.19
N LEU A 215 -16.28 -8.51 13.40
CA LEU A 215 -17.49 -7.78 12.98
C LEU A 215 -18.29 -7.24 14.17
N GLU A 216 -18.39 -8.02 15.25
CA GLU A 216 -19.06 -7.58 16.47
C GLU A 216 -18.37 -6.35 17.09
N ASP A 217 -17.03 -6.30 17.08
CA ASP A 217 -16.27 -5.13 17.54
C ASP A 217 -16.59 -3.88 16.72
N LEU A 218 -16.66 -4.00 15.41
CA LEU A 218 -17.01 -2.88 14.53
C LEU A 218 -18.43 -2.37 14.80
N GLN A 219 -19.39 -3.28 14.91
CA GLN A 219 -20.80 -2.95 15.20
C GLN A 219 -20.97 -2.32 16.58
N ASN A 220 -20.34 -2.89 17.60
CA ASN A 220 -20.41 -2.36 18.96
C ASN A 220 -19.67 -1.02 19.09
N THR A 221 -18.58 -0.82 18.35
CA THR A 221 -17.91 0.48 18.27
C THR A 221 -18.84 1.53 17.68
N ALA A 222 -19.48 1.25 16.54
CA ALA A 222 -20.46 2.15 15.94
C ALA A 222 -21.59 2.51 16.91
N LYS A 223 -22.15 1.50 17.58
CA LYS A 223 -23.19 1.69 18.60
C LYS A 223 -22.71 2.56 19.76
N SER A 224 -21.50 2.32 20.27
CA SER A 224 -20.95 3.11 21.39
C SER A 224 -20.70 4.57 21.03
N GLN A 225 -20.44 4.84 19.76
CA GLN A 225 -20.26 6.18 19.20
C GLN A 225 -21.57 6.84 18.76
N ASN A 226 -22.70 6.14 18.91
CA ASN A 226 -24.00 6.56 18.40
C ASN A 226 -23.98 6.88 16.89
N VAL A 227 -23.31 6.02 16.14
CA VAL A 227 -23.17 6.13 14.70
C VAL A 227 -23.71 4.88 14.03
N GLU A 228 -24.54 5.06 13.00
CA GLU A 228 -25.05 3.99 12.17
C GLU A 228 -24.14 3.80 10.95
N ILE A 229 -23.78 2.55 10.64
CA ILE A 229 -23.13 2.18 9.39
C ILE A 229 -24.21 2.01 8.32
N ARG A 230 -24.07 2.69 7.20
CA ARG A 230 -25.05 2.72 6.10
C ARG A 230 -24.46 2.19 4.81
N LYS A 231 -25.33 1.78 3.90
CA LYS A 231 -24.91 1.41 2.55
C LYS A 231 -24.18 2.57 1.88
N GLY A 232 -23.05 2.23 1.27
CA GLY A 232 -22.21 3.19 0.56
C GLY A 232 -21.28 4.03 1.44
N ASP A 233 -21.15 3.71 2.72
CA ASP A 233 -20.19 4.39 3.60
C ASP A 233 -18.74 4.06 3.24
N ILE A 234 -17.85 4.97 3.62
CA ILE A 234 -16.41 4.78 3.67
C ILE A 234 -16.05 4.58 5.15
N LEU A 235 -15.52 3.43 5.51
CA LEU A 235 -15.18 3.11 6.89
C LEU A 235 -13.71 3.40 7.17
N LEU A 236 -13.42 4.05 8.30
CA LEU A 236 -12.07 4.25 8.82
C LEU A 236 -11.99 3.57 10.19
N VAL A 237 -11.18 2.51 10.28
CA VAL A 237 -11.03 1.72 11.50
C VAL A 237 -9.76 2.16 12.21
N ARG A 238 -9.91 2.74 13.41
CA ARG A 238 -8.76 3.18 14.19
C ARG A 238 -8.36 2.09 15.20
N THR A 239 -7.14 1.61 15.05
CA THR A 239 -6.49 0.64 15.94
C THR A 239 -5.58 1.31 16.97
N GLY A 240 -5.17 2.55 16.72
CA GLY A 240 -4.13 3.26 17.46
C GLY A 240 -2.71 2.82 17.11
N TRP A 241 -2.53 1.86 16.20
CA TRP A 241 -1.22 1.26 15.94
C TRP A 241 -0.22 2.25 15.33
N ARG A 242 -0.69 3.27 14.59
CA ARG A 242 0.20 4.34 14.07
C ARG A 242 1.09 4.96 15.16
N LYS A 243 0.65 4.99 16.40
CA LYS A 243 1.44 5.51 17.52
C LYS A 243 2.74 4.72 17.77
N THR A 244 2.74 3.43 17.44
CA THR A 244 3.90 2.56 17.66
C THR A 244 5.05 2.81 16.67
N TRP A 245 4.81 3.64 15.68
CA TRP A 245 5.83 4.06 14.72
C TRP A 245 7.05 4.73 15.40
N ASP A 246 6.77 5.53 16.42
CA ASP A 246 7.76 6.28 17.17
C ASP A 246 8.14 5.58 18.49
N GLU A 247 7.75 4.30 18.67
CA GLU A 247 8.10 3.49 19.82
C GLU A 247 9.25 2.51 19.48
N PRO A 248 10.21 2.28 20.41
CA PRO A 248 11.28 1.31 20.21
C PRO A 248 10.74 -0.12 20.02
N ASP A 249 11.49 -0.94 19.30
CA ASP A 249 11.23 -2.37 19.18
C ASP A 249 11.48 -3.12 20.52
N ALA A 250 11.25 -4.43 20.52
CA ALA A 250 11.43 -5.28 21.70
C ALA A 250 12.89 -5.34 22.21
N SER A 251 13.87 -4.93 21.40
CA SER A 251 15.28 -4.82 21.81
C SER A 251 15.65 -3.45 22.38
N GLY A 252 14.71 -2.51 22.42
CA GLY A 252 14.92 -1.13 22.85
C GLY A 252 15.54 -0.22 21.79
N ARG A 253 15.66 -0.67 20.55
CA ARG A 253 16.17 0.14 19.43
C ARG A 253 15.03 0.94 18.78
N LEU A 254 15.36 2.17 18.40
CA LEU A 254 14.44 3.04 17.67
C LEU A 254 15.16 3.67 16.48
N ASP A 255 14.86 3.16 15.31
CA ASP A 255 15.19 3.74 13.99
C ASP A 255 14.17 3.21 12.99
N ALA A 256 14.25 3.63 11.72
CA ALA A 256 13.30 3.24 10.70
C ALA A 256 13.12 1.72 10.51
N ALA A 257 14.12 0.91 10.89
CA ALA A 257 14.06 -0.55 10.82
C ALA A 257 13.70 -1.20 12.17
N HIS A 258 13.75 -0.45 13.26
CA HIS A 258 13.63 -0.94 14.63
C HIS A 258 12.60 -0.13 15.40
N THR A 259 11.34 -0.24 15.00
CA THR A 259 10.19 0.32 15.73
C THR A 259 9.23 -0.80 16.12
N LYS A 260 8.43 -0.57 17.13
CA LYS A 260 7.36 -1.49 17.52
C LYS A 260 6.33 -1.69 16.39
N TRP A 261 6.25 -0.76 15.44
CA TRP A 261 5.44 -0.88 14.25
C TRP A 261 5.63 -2.19 13.49
N HIS A 262 6.86 -2.75 13.48
CA HIS A 262 7.20 -3.97 12.75
C HIS A 262 6.73 -5.27 13.43
N GLN A 263 6.16 -5.19 14.62
CA GLN A 263 5.54 -6.33 15.28
C GLN A 263 4.19 -6.68 14.62
N PRO A 264 3.64 -7.88 14.86
CA PRO A 264 2.29 -8.22 14.41
C PRO A 264 1.29 -7.15 14.82
N GLN A 265 0.45 -6.72 13.89
CA GLN A 265 -0.44 -5.58 14.06
C GLN A 265 -1.89 -6.01 14.29
N PRO A 266 -2.64 -5.28 15.11
CA PRO A 266 -4.08 -5.47 15.19
C PRO A 266 -4.71 -5.12 13.85
N GLY A 267 -5.82 -5.75 13.51
CA GLY A 267 -6.49 -5.42 12.26
C GLY A 267 -7.83 -6.11 12.11
N VAL A 268 -8.55 -5.75 11.07
CA VAL A 268 -9.89 -6.25 10.78
C VAL A 268 -9.82 -7.72 10.39
N GLY A 269 -10.72 -8.52 10.96
CA GLY A 269 -10.86 -9.93 10.63
C GLY A 269 -11.74 -10.17 9.41
N PRO A 270 -11.53 -11.30 8.70
CA PRO A 270 -12.26 -11.63 7.49
C PRO A 270 -13.76 -11.95 7.73
N ASP A 271 -14.17 -12.17 8.96
CA ASP A 271 -15.59 -12.29 9.35
C ASP A 271 -16.40 -11.04 9.01
N SER A 272 -15.74 -9.90 8.78
CA SER A 272 -16.36 -8.64 8.35
C SER A 272 -16.66 -8.58 6.83
N LEU A 273 -16.07 -9.44 6.01
CA LEU A 273 -16.16 -9.37 4.54
C LEU A 273 -17.60 -9.45 4.04
N LYS A 274 -18.37 -10.41 4.55
CA LYS A 274 -19.77 -10.54 4.16
C LYS A 274 -20.57 -9.30 4.49
N PHE A 275 -20.35 -8.72 5.67
CA PHE A 275 -21.01 -7.49 6.09
C PHE A 275 -20.64 -6.31 5.20
N PHE A 276 -19.36 -6.14 4.86
CA PHE A 276 -18.91 -5.06 3.97
C PHE A 276 -19.59 -5.17 2.59
N ASN A 277 -19.68 -6.39 2.06
CA ASN A 277 -20.36 -6.62 0.79
C ASN A 277 -21.87 -6.38 0.87
N ASP A 278 -22.57 -6.87 1.89
CA ASP A 278 -24.01 -6.71 2.06
C ASP A 278 -24.42 -5.23 2.29
N MET A 279 -23.52 -4.47 2.91
CA MET A 279 -23.69 -3.04 3.18
C MET A 279 -23.17 -2.16 2.04
N ASP A 280 -22.73 -2.74 0.94
CA ASP A 280 -22.16 -1.99 -0.18
C ASP A 280 -21.10 -0.97 0.30
N ILE A 281 -20.25 -1.34 1.25
CA ILE A 281 -19.18 -0.47 1.76
C ILE A 281 -18.23 -0.13 0.61
N VAL A 282 -18.02 1.16 0.39
CA VAL A 282 -17.25 1.64 -0.77
C VAL A 282 -15.75 1.45 -0.57
N ALA A 283 -15.27 1.73 0.64
CA ALA A 283 -13.87 1.58 0.98
C ALA A 283 -13.73 1.38 2.50
N VAL A 284 -12.66 0.71 2.88
CA VAL A 284 -12.26 0.55 4.28
C VAL A 284 -10.80 0.96 4.41
N GLY A 285 -10.49 1.78 5.41
CA GLY A 285 -9.13 2.22 5.73
C GLY A 285 -8.82 1.98 7.20
N SER A 286 -7.52 1.99 7.55
CA SER A 286 -7.04 1.83 8.92
C SER A 286 -5.73 2.56 9.14
N ASP A 287 -5.34 2.73 10.40
CA ASP A 287 -4.08 3.33 10.85
C ASP A 287 -3.00 2.27 11.16
N ASN A 288 -3.12 1.09 10.56
CA ASN A 288 -2.12 0.02 10.55
C ASN A 288 -1.58 -0.20 9.12
N ALA A 289 -0.63 -1.13 8.95
CA ALA A 289 0.07 -1.30 7.67
C ALA A 289 -0.77 -1.93 6.55
N ALA A 290 -1.81 -2.70 6.88
CA ALA A 290 -2.50 -3.53 5.89
C ALA A 290 -4.01 -3.69 6.15
N LEU A 291 -4.63 -2.83 6.95
CA LEU A 291 -6.04 -2.94 7.32
C LEU A 291 -6.36 -4.21 8.12
N GLU A 292 -5.98 -5.38 7.59
CA GLU A 292 -6.35 -6.66 8.15
C GLU A 292 -5.39 -7.16 9.23
N TRP A 293 -5.92 -8.06 10.05
CA TRP A 293 -5.22 -8.70 11.15
C TRP A 293 -4.01 -9.52 10.68
N GLY A 294 -2.96 -9.53 11.53
CA GLY A 294 -1.80 -10.43 11.36
C GLY A 294 -0.77 -9.97 10.35
N PHE A 295 -0.76 -8.71 9.95
CA PHE A 295 0.32 -8.15 9.16
C PHE A 295 1.38 -7.50 10.08
N PRO A 296 2.70 -7.64 9.83
CA PRO A 296 3.31 -8.48 8.79
C PRO A 296 2.99 -9.97 8.97
N PRO A 297 2.96 -10.74 7.86
CA PRO A 297 2.53 -12.12 7.91
C PRO A 297 3.37 -12.96 8.89
N ASP A 298 2.76 -13.43 9.97
CA ASP A 298 3.35 -14.46 10.82
C ASP A 298 2.79 -15.83 10.41
N PRO A 299 3.61 -16.73 9.87
CA PRO A 299 3.16 -18.06 9.46
C PRO A 299 2.45 -18.85 10.55
N LYS A 300 2.76 -18.55 11.83
CA LYS A 300 2.15 -19.21 12.98
C LYS A 300 0.67 -18.86 13.12
N TYR A 301 0.30 -17.60 12.89
CA TYR A 301 -1.06 -17.12 13.06
C TYR A 301 -1.91 -17.30 11.80
N GLN A 302 -1.37 -16.99 10.65
CA GLN A 302 -2.08 -17.07 9.38
C GLN A 302 -2.46 -18.51 8.99
N ARG A 303 -1.60 -19.48 9.27
CA ARG A 303 -1.89 -20.88 9.00
C ARG A 303 -3.04 -21.45 9.83
N LYS A 304 -3.19 -21.01 11.07
CA LYS A 304 -4.30 -21.45 11.92
C LYS A 304 -5.63 -20.86 11.52
N ALA A 305 -5.64 -19.62 11.07
CA ALA A 305 -6.87 -18.85 10.81
C ALA A 305 -7.34 -18.93 9.35
N PHE A 306 -6.40 -18.96 8.37
CA PHE A 306 -6.72 -18.68 6.97
C PHE A 306 -6.09 -19.64 5.96
N GLY A 307 -5.47 -20.70 6.38
CA GLY A 307 -4.73 -21.59 5.48
C GLY A 307 -3.57 -20.83 4.81
N TYR A 308 -3.58 -20.77 3.48
CA TYR A 308 -2.53 -20.10 2.70
C TYR A 308 -2.85 -18.66 2.28
N LEU A 309 -4.01 -18.13 2.64
CA LEU A 309 -4.37 -16.76 2.30
C LEU A 309 -3.70 -15.79 3.28
N ALA A 310 -2.68 -15.10 2.80
CA ALA A 310 -1.93 -14.14 3.60
C ALA A 310 -2.70 -12.85 3.88
N LEU A 311 -3.63 -12.47 3.03
CA LEU A 311 -4.39 -11.22 3.09
C LEU A 311 -5.81 -11.44 2.57
N PRO A 312 -6.70 -12.09 3.37
CA PRO A 312 -8.04 -12.45 2.90
C PRO A 312 -8.94 -11.26 2.57
N ILE A 313 -8.83 -10.15 3.31
CA ILE A 313 -9.62 -8.94 3.02
C ILE A 313 -9.17 -8.34 1.70
N HIS A 314 -7.86 -8.17 1.46
CA HIS A 314 -7.36 -7.67 0.19
C HIS A 314 -7.78 -8.56 -0.99
N THR A 315 -7.74 -9.86 -0.83
CA THR A 315 -8.05 -10.79 -1.94
C THR A 315 -9.52 -10.94 -2.26
N ASP A 316 -10.40 -10.72 -1.30
CA ASP A 316 -11.83 -10.98 -1.42
C ASP A 316 -12.70 -9.72 -1.31
N PHE A 317 -12.14 -8.57 -0.86
CA PHE A 317 -12.82 -7.28 -0.85
C PHE A 317 -12.44 -6.41 -2.07
N LEU A 318 -11.17 -6.44 -2.49
CA LEU A 318 -10.70 -5.87 -3.74
C LEU A 318 -11.01 -6.84 -4.89
#